data_0cbf2f31200221228b0c89b26dbfb1c8
#
_entry.id   0cbf2f31200221228b0c89b26dbfb1c8
#
_cell.length_a   1.000
_cell.length_b   1.000
_cell.length_c   1.000
_cell.angle_alpha   90.00
_cell.angle_beta   90.00
_cell.angle_gamma   90.00
#
_symmetry.space_group_name_H-M   'P 1'
#
loop_
_entity.id
_entity.type
_entity.pdbx_description
1 polymer ?
#
loop_
_entity_poly.entity_id
_entity_poly.type
_entity_poly.pdbx_seq_one_letter_code
_entity_poly.pdbx_strand_id
1 'polypeptide(L)'
;MTKINEKSNSSQQQEQAALLVGYVRKSNAGGAVKVSINTASFADCETYTTSDGQTYVQLVISIGALNRVLSGERAVTTLSQLQG
;
A
#
# COMPACT_ATOMS: atom_id res chain seq x y z
N MET A 1 16.07 18.79 -21.04
CA MET A 1 15.49 18.70 -20.91
C MET A 1 15.03 18.16 -20.58
N THR A 2 15.32 18.13 -20.46
CA THR A 2 14.73 17.81 -20.08
C THR A 2 14.46 17.12 -19.70
N LYS A 3 14.72 17.13 -19.54
CA LYS A 3 14.26 16.68 -19.21
C LYS A 3 13.98 16.16 -18.60
N ILE A 4 14.33 16.32 -18.45
CA ILE A 4 13.88 15.96 -17.90
C ILE A 4 13.69 15.61 -17.29
N ASN A 5 13.91 15.72 -17.16
CA ASN A 5 13.44 15.54 -16.63
C ASN A 5 13.07 15.10 -16.18
N GLU A 6 13.21 15.10 -16.13
CA GLU A 6 12.74 14.76 -15.76
C GLU A 6 12.61 14.11 -15.25
N LYS A 7 13.05 14.11 -15.23
CA LYS A 7 12.84 13.52 -14.80
C LYS A 7 12.78 13.10 -14.03
N SER A 8 13.02 13.26 -13.86
CA SER A 8 12.74 12.98 -13.10
C SER A 8 12.45 12.79 -12.40
N ASN A 9 12.50 12.87 -12.24
CA ASN A 9 11.99 12.66 -11.52
C ASN A 9 11.45 12.19 -11.21
N SER A 10 11.52 12.28 -11.07
CA SER A 10 10.82 11.69 -10.75
C SER A 10 11.09 10.86 -10.76
N SER A 11 11.29 10.77 -10.79
CA SER A 11 11.42 9.69 -10.91
C SER A 11 11.85 8.76 -9.98
N GLN A 12 12.22 8.87 -9.04
CA GLN A 12 12.59 8.09 -8.20
C GLN A 12 11.61 7.28 -7.62
N GLN A 13 10.54 7.71 -7.44
CA GLN A 13 9.65 6.88 -6.99
C GLN A 13 9.24 5.87 -7.89
N GLN A 14 9.57 5.99 -9.07
CA GLN A 14 9.30 4.98 -9.94
C GLN A 14 10.07 3.78 -9.76
N GLU A 15 11.14 3.86 -9.03
CA GLU A 15 11.93 2.69 -8.84
C GLU A 15 11.34 1.76 -7.86
N GLN A 16 10.32 2.20 -7.11
CA GLN A 16 9.67 1.33 -6.20
C GLN A 16 8.32 1.01 -6.73
N ALA A 17 8.24 -0.03 -7.50
CA ALA A 17 6.96 -0.50 -7.98
C ALA A 17 6.12 -0.89 -6.79
N ALA A 18 4.83 -0.71 -6.90
CA ALA A 18 3.90 -1.09 -5.85
C ALA A 18 2.88 -2.06 -6.42
N LEU A 19 2.71 -3.18 -5.75
CA LEU A 19 1.68 -4.14 -6.12
C LEU A 19 0.43 -3.80 -5.31
N LEU A 20 -0.66 -3.48 -5.98
CA LEU A 20 -1.91 -3.19 -5.31
C LEU A 20 -2.48 -4.49 -4.76
N VAL A 21 -2.70 -4.55 -3.46
CA VAL A 21 -3.14 -5.77 -2.80
C VAL A 21 -4.56 -5.63 -2.29
N GLY A 22 -5.00 -4.44 -1.95
CA GLY A 22 -6.34 -4.30 -1.42
C GLY A 22 -6.70 -2.86 -1.09
N TYR A 23 -7.69 -2.72 -0.25
CA TYR A 23 -8.24 -1.42 0.08
C TYR A 23 -8.54 -1.33 1.58
N VAL A 24 -8.51 -0.12 2.08
CA VAL A 24 -8.79 0.17 3.48
C VAL A 24 -9.83 1.26 3.55
N ARG A 25 -10.84 1.10 4.38
CA ARG A 25 -11.86 2.11 4.60
C ARG A 25 -12.31 2.08 6.05
N LYS A 26 -12.98 3.13 6.48
CA LYS A 26 -13.52 3.16 7.83
C LYS A 26 -14.72 2.23 7.90
N SER A 27 -14.91 1.58 9.02
CA SER A 27 -16.10 0.77 9.20
C SER A 27 -17.30 1.70 9.41
N ASN A 28 -18.49 1.19 9.12
CA ASN A 28 -19.69 1.99 9.28
C ASN A 28 -19.93 2.38 10.73
N ALA A 29 -19.51 1.54 11.64
CA ALA A 29 -19.67 1.82 13.06
C ALA A 29 -18.67 2.86 13.56
N GLY A 30 -17.63 3.14 12.80
CA GLY A 30 -16.71 4.22 13.14
C GLY A 30 -15.62 3.88 14.12
N GLY A 31 -15.59 2.69 14.64
CA GLY A 31 -14.58 2.33 15.63
C GLY A 31 -13.42 1.52 15.09
N ALA A 32 -13.37 1.29 13.78
CA ALA A 32 -12.34 0.44 13.19
C ALA A 32 -12.17 0.77 11.73
N VAL A 33 -11.12 0.23 11.13
CA VAL A 33 -10.97 0.26 9.69
C VAL A 33 -11.20 -1.15 9.17
N LYS A 34 -11.75 -1.24 7.98
CA LYS A 34 -11.91 -2.50 7.29
C LYS A 34 -10.85 -2.63 6.25
N VAL A 35 -10.21 -3.78 6.22
CA VAL A 35 -9.16 -4.08 5.26
C VAL A 35 -9.67 -5.19 4.37
N SER A 36 -9.68 -4.95 3.07
CA SER A 36 -10.10 -5.97 2.08
C SER A 36 -8.88 -6.31 1.24
N ILE A 37 -8.57 -7.58 1.16
CA ILE A 37 -7.37 -8.05 0.47
C ILE A 37 -7.80 -8.88 -0.72
N ASN A 38 -7.24 -8.55 -1.89
CA ASN A 38 -7.42 -9.35 -3.08
C ASN A 38 -6.52 -10.56 -2.98
N THR A 39 -7.10 -11.75 -2.89
CA THR A 39 -6.32 -12.94 -2.61
C THR A 39 -5.38 -13.32 -3.76
N ALA A 40 -5.73 -13.01 -4.99
CA ALA A 40 -4.85 -13.29 -6.12
C ALA A 40 -3.61 -12.39 -6.07
N SER A 41 -3.79 -11.11 -5.77
CA SER A 41 -2.66 -10.20 -5.63
C SER A 41 -1.81 -10.56 -4.42
N PHE A 42 -2.47 -10.94 -3.34
CA PHE A 42 -1.75 -11.34 -2.13
C PHE A 42 -0.84 -12.54 -2.41
N ALA A 43 -1.29 -13.47 -3.23
CA ALA A 43 -0.48 -14.64 -3.58
C ALA A 43 0.77 -14.27 -4.37
N ASP A 44 0.77 -13.11 -5.02
CA ASP A 44 1.93 -12.65 -5.77
C ASP A 44 2.89 -11.82 -4.92
N CYS A 45 2.56 -11.58 -3.67
CA CYS A 45 3.41 -10.76 -2.81
C CYS A 45 4.68 -11.49 -2.41
N GLU A 46 5.72 -10.70 -2.21
CA GLU A 46 6.95 -11.23 -1.67
C GLU A 46 6.79 -11.49 -0.19
N THR A 47 7.45 -12.51 0.30
CA THR A 47 7.38 -12.88 1.71
C THR A 47 8.77 -12.80 2.34
N TYR A 48 8.80 -12.72 3.68
CA TYR A 48 10.07 -12.90 4.37
C TYR A 48 9.84 -13.84 5.56
N THR A 49 10.89 -14.51 5.96
CA THR A 49 10.82 -15.52 7.02
C THR A 49 11.69 -15.05 8.18
N THR A 50 11.12 -15.04 9.37
CA THR A 50 11.86 -14.66 10.57
C THR A 50 12.68 -15.83 11.08
N SER A 51 13.56 -15.54 12.04
CA SER A 51 14.46 -16.56 12.56
C SER A 51 13.74 -17.68 13.26
N ASP A 52 12.51 -17.46 13.71
CA ASP A 52 11.72 -18.50 14.35
C ASP A 52 10.89 -19.30 13.33
N GLY A 53 11.13 -19.12 12.06
CA GLY A 53 10.49 -19.92 11.02
C GLY A 53 9.14 -19.44 10.57
N GLN A 54 8.70 -18.27 11.01
CA GLN A 54 7.41 -17.71 10.59
C GLN A 54 7.57 -16.90 9.31
N THR A 55 6.60 -16.99 8.43
CA THR A 55 6.63 -16.30 7.15
C THR A 55 5.59 -15.21 7.14
N TYR A 56 5.99 -14.03 6.67
CA TYR A 56 5.14 -12.85 6.68
C TYR A 56 5.12 -12.16 5.32
N VAL A 57 4.05 -11.42 5.08
CA VAL A 57 3.93 -10.49 3.96
C VAL A 57 3.85 -9.08 4.54
N GLN A 58 4.71 -8.19 4.08
CA GLN A 58 4.71 -6.82 4.59
C GLN A 58 3.95 -5.93 3.62
N LEU A 59 2.96 -5.21 4.12
CA LEU A 59 2.14 -4.33 3.29
C LEU A 59 2.22 -2.92 3.85
N VAL A 60 1.93 -1.94 3.00
CA VAL A 60 2.02 -0.53 3.39
C VAL A 60 0.74 0.21 3.07
N ILE A 61 0.46 1.23 3.86
CA ILE A 61 -0.63 2.17 3.63
C ILE A 61 -0.02 3.55 3.81
N SER A 62 -0.30 4.46 2.88
CA SER A 62 0.17 5.84 3.03
C SER A 62 -0.48 6.47 4.26
N ILE A 63 0.31 7.03 5.16
CA ILE A 63 -0.22 7.67 6.37
C ILE A 63 -1.12 8.84 6.01
N GLY A 64 -0.71 9.65 5.04
CA GLY A 64 -1.54 10.78 4.62
C GLY A 64 -2.87 10.34 4.05
N ALA A 65 -2.87 9.29 3.23
CA ALA A 65 -4.10 8.79 2.65
C ALA A 65 -5.00 8.17 3.72
N LEU A 66 -4.41 7.45 4.67
CA LEU A 66 -5.18 6.86 5.75
C LEU A 66 -5.84 7.96 6.59
N ASN A 67 -5.12 9.03 6.87
CA ASN A 67 -5.68 10.13 7.62
C ASN A 67 -6.88 10.75 6.92
N ARG A 68 -6.84 10.84 5.60
CA ARG A 68 -7.98 11.38 4.86
C ARG A 68 -9.18 10.45 4.93
N VAL A 69 -8.95 9.15 4.95
CA VAL A 69 -10.02 8.17 5.12
C VAL A 69 -10.62 8.30 6.52
N LEU A 70 -9.77 8.41 7.54
CA LEU A 70 -10.24 8.50 8.91
C LEU A 70 -11.02 9.79 9.17
N SER A 71 -10.64 10.88 8.51
CA SER A 71 -11.33 12.15 8.67
C SER A 71 -12.61 12.25 7.83
N GLY A 72 -12.87 11.26 6.98
CA GLY A 72 -14.04 11.29 6.12
C GLY A 72 -13.84 12.03 4.81
N GLU A 73 -12.63 12.52 4.55
CA GLU A 73 -12.34 13.25 3.35
C GLU A 73 -12.30 12.33 2.13
N ARG A 74 -11.96 11.07 2.34
CA ARG A 74 -11.93 10.06 1.30
C ARG A 74 -12.66 8.82 1.79
N ALA A 75 -13.29 8.11 0.85
CA ALA A 75 -14.02 6.90 1.20
C ALA A 75 -13.08 5.72 1.41
N VAL A 76 -11.97 5.68 0.67
CA VAL A 76 -11.13 4.49 0.63
C VAL A 76 -9.72 4.87 0.25
N THR A 77 -8.76 4.07 0.68
CA THR A 77 -7.38 4.17 0.19
C THR A 77 -6.86 2.77 -0.11
N THR A 78 -5.68 2.71 -0.70
CA THR A 78 -5.11 1.46 -1.17
C THR A 78 -4.18 0.83 -0.15
N LEU A 79 -4.07 -0.49 -0.25
CA LEU A 79 -3.14 -1.30 0.53
C LEU A 79 -2.23 -1.96 -0.49
N SER A 80 -0.92 -1.79 -0.35
CA SER A 80 0.02 -2.23 -1.37
C SER A 80 1.25 -2.85 -0.76
N GLN A 81 2.01 -3.57 -1.59
CA GLN A 81 3.33 -4.03 -1.20
C GLN A 81 4.36 -3.30 -2.05
N LEU A 82 5.33 -2.67 -1.41
CA LEU A 82 6.45 -2.10 -2.12
C LEU A 82 7.37 -3.24 -2.55
N GLN A 83 7.75 -3.24 -3.81
CA GLN A 83 8.57 -4.29 -4.37
C GLN A 83 9.86 -3.70 -4.91
N GLY A 84 10.92 -4.42 -4.81
CA GLY A 84 12.23 -3.95 -5.22
C GLY A 84 13.25 -4.05 -4.10
#